data_3c931667246341c12807d25273ecd5cc
#
_entry.id   3c931667246341c12807d25273ecd5cc
#
_cell.length_a   1.000
_cell.length_b   1.000
_cell.length_c   1.000
_cell.angle_alpha   90.00
_cell.angle_beta   90.00
_cell.angle_gamma   90.00
#
_symmetry.space_group_name_H-M   'P 1'
#
loop_
_entity.id
_entity.type
_entity.pdbx_description
1 polymer ?
#
loop_
_entity_poly.entity_id
_entity_poly.type
_entity_poly.pdbx_seq_one_letter_code
_entity_poly.pdbx_strand_id
1 'polypeptide(L)' 'MNYPLISVITVSYNAVLTIEQTILSVINQTYLNIEYIIIDGGSTDGTVNVIKKYADKIAYWV' A
#
# COMPACT_ATOMS: atom_id res chain seq x y z
N MET A 1 21.31 -10.87 -13.38
CA MET A 1 19.97 -11.42 -13.61
C MET A 1 18.94 -10.32 -13.43
N ASN A 2 18.00 -10.22 -14.35
CA ASN A 2 16.94 -9.22 -14.30
C ASN A 2 15.67 -9.86 -13.74
N TYR A 3 15.15 -9.26 -12.69
CA TYR A 3 13.85 -9.68 -12.13
C TYR A 3 12.77 -8.72 -12.63
N PRO A 4 11.63 -9.22 -13.05
CA PRO A 4 10.55 -8.34 -13.47
C PRO A 4 10.06 -7.47 -12.32
N LEU A 5 9.64 -6.25 -12.63
CA LEU A 5 8.96 -5.39 -11.68
C LEU A 5 7.52 -5.91 -11.53
N ILE A 6 7.12 -6.14 -10.29
CA ILE A 6 5.76 -6.58 -9.98
C ILE A 6 5.02 -5.42 -9.34
N SER A 7 3.89 -5.04 -9.94
CA SER A 7 3.01 -4.02 -9.37
C SER A 7 2.01 -4.68 -8.44
N VAL A 8 1.98 -4.24 -7.19
CA VAL A 8 1.01 -4.72 -6.21
C VAL A 8 0.03 -3.59 -5.97
N ILE A 9 -1.26 -3.87 -6.15
CA ILE A 9 -2.31 -2.87 -6.03
C ILE A 9 -3.24 -3.24 -4.89
N THR A 10 -3.42 -2.29 -3.95
CA THR A 10 -4.41 -2.41 -2.89
C THR A 10 -5.50 -1.38 -3.12
N VAL A 11 -6.75 -1.82 -3.09
CA VAL A 11 -7.91 -0.94 -3.12
C VAL A 11 -8.46 -0.88 -1.71
N SER A 12 -8.68 0.32 -1.19
CA SER A 12 -9.17 0.50 0.17
C SER A 12 -10.37 1.44 0.22
N TYR A 13 -11.26 1.18 1.19
CA TYR A 13 -12.36 2.09 1.51
C TYR A 13 -12.75 1.85 2.96
N ASN A 14 -12.60 2.90 3.79
CA ASN A 14 -12.93 2.84 5.23
C ASN A 14 -12.38 1.57 5.90
N ALA A 15 -11.08 1.34 5.72
CA ALA A 15 -10.43 0.13 6.18
C ALA A 15 -9.38 0.44 7.27
N VAL A 16 -9.62 1.45 8.12
CA VAL A 16 -8.63 1.92 9.09
C VAL A 16 -8.14 0.81 10.03
N LEU A 17 -9.01 -0.17 10.34
CA LEU A 17 -8.63 -1.25 11.26
C LEU A 17 -7.74 -2.31 10.61
N THR A 18 -7.71 -2.40 9.29
CA THR A 18 -6.99 -3.46 8.59
C THR A 18 -5.93 -2.95 7.62
N ILE A 19 -6.01 -1.69 7.20
CA ILE A 19 -5.13 -1.17 6.16
C ILE A 19 -3.66 -1.23 6.57
N GLU A 20 -3.34 -1.00 7.82
CA GLU A 20 -1.96 -1.05 8.27
C GLU A 20 -1.38 -2.45 8.15
N GLN A 21 -2.14 -3.47 8.54
CA GLN A 21 -1.70 -4.86 8.39
C GLN A 21 -1.48 -5.21 6.92
N THR A 22 -2.36 -4.74 6.05
CA THR A 22 -2.24 -4.98 4.62
C THR A 22 -0.97 -4.33 4.07
N ILE A 23 -0.73 -3.07 4.41
CA ILE A 23 0.47 -2.36 3.97
C ILE A 23 1.73 -3.08 4.47
N LEU A 24 1.76 -3.43 5.76
CA LEU A 24 2.92 -4.08 6.34
C LEU A 24 3.20 -5.44 5.70
N SER A 25 2.17 -6.19 5.34
CA SER A 25 2.38 -7.48 4.69
C SER A 25 3.02 -7.32 3.32
N VAL A 26 2.75 -6.23 2.61
CA VAL A 26 3.36 -5.97 1.30
C VAL A 26 4.79 -5.47 1.46
N ILE A 27 5.03 -4.48 2.33
CA ILE A 27 6.36 -3.88 2.43
C ILE A 27 7.37 -4.78 3.12
N ASN A 28 6.91 -5.79 3.89
CA ASN A 28 7.80 -6.71 4.61
C ASN A 28 8.05 -8.01 3.86
N GLN A 29 7.49 -8.18 2.68
CA GLN A 29 7.75 -9.40 1.92
C GLN A 29 9.18 -9.41 1.36
N THR A 30 9.64 -10.58 0.93
CA THR A 30 11.03 -10.76 0.54
C THR A 30 11.35 -10.36 -0.90
N TYR A 31 10.34 -10.24 -1.77
CA TYR A 31 10.59 -9.85 -3.15
C TYR A 31 10.88 -8.35 -3.19
N LEU A 32 12.05 -7.97 -3.70
CA LEU A 32 12.52 -6.59 -3.63
C LEU A 32 12.10 -5.72 -4.81
N ASN A 33 11.73 -6.33 -5.93
CA ASN A 33 11.45 -5.57 -7.15
C ASN A 33 9.95 -5.37 -7.33
N ILE A 34 9.33 -4.66 -6.37
CA ILE A 34 7.91 -4.37 -6.41
C ILE A 34 7.64 -2.87 -6.47
N GLU A 35 6.52 -2.53 -7.09
CA GLU A 35 5.94 -1.20 -7.10
C GLU A 35 4.59 -1.28 -6.38
N TYR A 36 4.48 -0.64 -5.23
CA TYR A 36 3.25 -0.71 -4.44
C TYR A 36 2.37 0.50 -4.72
N ILE A 37 1.14 0.24 -5.10
CA ILE A 37 0.16 1.25 -5.44
C ILE A 37 -1.07 1.05 -4.56
N ILE A 38 -1.56 2.13 -3.95
CA ILE A 38 -2.79 2.09 -3.16
C ILE A 38 -3.81 3.05 -3.76
N ILE A 39 -5.00 2.55 -4.01
CA ILE A 39 -6.11 3.36 -4.48
C ILE A 39 -7.18 3.38 -3.40
N ASP A 40 -7.42 4.56 -2.83
CA ASP A 40 -8.43 4.74 -1.79
C ASP A 40 -9.70 5.31 -2.39
N GLY A 41 -10.85 4.74 -2.02
CA GLY A 41 -12.15 5.10 -2.57
C GLY A 41 -12.84 6.28 -1.90
N GLY A 42 -12.07 7.14 -1.20
CA GLY A 42 -12.66 8.30 -0.52
C GLY A 42 -12.98 8.02 0.94
N SER A 43 -12.08 7.32 1.64
CA SER A 43 -12.26 6.97 3.05
C SER A 43 -12.40 8.20 3.95
N THR A 44 -13.24 8.07 4.97
CA THR A 44 -13.47 9.13 5.94
C THR A 44 -13.12 8.73 7.37
N ASP A 45 -12.60 7.52 7.57
CA ASP A 45 -12.38 6.92 8.90
C ASP A 45 -10.92 6.98 9.39
N GLY A 46 -10.04 7.67 8.68
CA GLY A 46 -8.61 7.70 9.03
C GLY A 46 -7.74 6.77 8.20
N THR A 47 -8.32 6.00 7.27
CA THR A 47 -7.57 5.12 6.36
C THR A 47 -6.47 5.90 5.63
N VAL A 48 -6.80 7.07 5.08
CA VAL A 48 -5.85 7.89 4.33
C VAL A 48 -4.67 8.32 5.21
N ASN A 49 -4.92 8.63 6.48
CA ASN A 49 -3.84 9.00 7.39
C ASN A 49 -2.86 7.85 7.62
N VAL A 50 -3.36 6.62 7.68
CA VAL A 50 -2.50 5.44 7.79
C VAL A 50 -1.67 5.27 6.52
N ILE A 51 -2.28 5.46 5.35
CA ILE A 51 -1.56 5.38 4.08
C ILE A 51 -0.43 6.40 4.03
N LYS A 52 -0.71 7.65 4.44
CA LYS A 52 0.30 8.71 4.48
C LYS A 52 1.48 8.37 5.37
N LYS A 53 1.24 7.63 6.44
CA LYS A 53 2.29 7.21 7.37
C LYS A 53 3.34 6.34 6.67
N TYR A 54 2.96 5.62 5.64
CA TYR A 54 3.85 4.73 4.90
C TYR A 54 4.17 5.22 3.50
N ALA A 55 3.93 6.51 3.23
CA ALA A 55 4.03 7.05 1.87
C ALA A 55 5.43 6.87 1.26
N ASP A 56 6.47 6.86 2.09
CA ASP A 56 7.85 6.65 1.62
C ASP A 56 8.10 5.23 1.12
N LYS A 57 7.22 4.28 1.45
CA LYS A 57 7.31 2.89 1.01
C LYS A 57 6.35 2.57 -0.13
N ILE A 58 5.54 3.53 -0.54
CA ILE A 58 4.50 3.34 -1.54
C ILE A 58 4.86 4.16 -2.77
N ALA A 59 4.85 3.53 -3.96
CA ALA A 59 5.21 4.21 -5.19
C ALA A 59 4.17 5.27 -5.57
N TYR A 60 2.90 4.98 -5.35
CA TYR A 60 1.80 5.88 -5.71
C TYR A 60 0.56 5.54 -4.91
N TRP A 61 -0.14 6.59 -4.46
CA TRP A 61 -1.45 6.41 -3.83
C TRP A 61 -2.36 7.58 -4.17
N VAL A 62 -3.65 7.33 -4.20
CA VAL A 62 -4.64 8.35 -4.50
C VAL A 62 -5.94 8.09 -3.71
#